data_49a7e5b4269430865a7c2bd2b839c398
#
_entry.id   49a7e5b4269430865a7c2bd2b839c398
#
_cell.length_a   1.000
_cell.length_b   1.000
_cell.length_c   1.000
_cell.angle_alpha   90.00
_cell.angle_beta   90.00
_cell.angle_gamma   90.00
#
_symmetry.space_group_name_H-M   'P 1'
#
loop_
_entity.id
_entity.type
_entity.pdbx_description
1 polymer ?
#
loop_
_entity_poly.entity_id
_entity_poly.type
_entity_poly.pdbx_seq_one_letter_code
_entity_poly.pdbx_strand_id
1 'polypeptide(L)'
;MTVGHVEVHPTAVVSPKARIGADVSIGPYSVVGDDVVLGDGVELLSHVVVAGRTQIGQGTRIFPFASIGHQPQDLKYEGEPSRLVIGERCVIRENVTINPGTRGGGMETRIGDNCLLMASSHVAHDCKVGNNVVLANYVGLAGHSVIGDFVAFGGMCAVHQFVRIGSHAFIGAQSMIDADVIPYGMAVGNRARLAGLNLVGLKRRKFDRDAIHRLRTAYRMIFSSEGTLRERVEDAANMFRNEPLVQDVVSFVAAASDRPLCLPRNGASEE
;
A
#
# COMPACT_ATOMS: atom_id res chain seq x y z
N MET A 1 -36.97 -2.10 8.45
CA MET A 1 -35.78 -2.24 7.57
C MET A 1 -35.87 -1.09 6.58
N THR A 2 -35.04 -0.07 6.73
CA THR A 2 -34.90 1.01 5.75
C THR A 2 -34.33 0.38 4.47
N VAL A 3 -35.07 0.42 3.38
CA VAL A 3 -34.57 0.05 2.04
C VAL A 3 -33.48 1.06 1.73
N GLY A 4 -32.23 0.61 1.61
CA GLY A 4 -31.11 1.48 1.27
C GLY A 4 -31.35 2.18 -0.06
N HIS A 5 -31.15 3.48 -0.10
CA HIS A 5 -31.40 4.30 -1.28
C HIS A 5 -30.15 4.33 -2.16
N VAL A 6 -30.25 3.84 -3.39
CA VAL A 6 -29.20 3.96 -4.42
C VAL A 6 -29.48 5.20 -5.26
N GLU A 7 -28.52 6.15 -5.28
CA GLU A 7 -28.62 7.38 -6.06
C GLU A 7 -27.70 7.31 -7.28
N VAL A 8 -28.27 7.29 -8.47
CA VAL A 8 -27.54 7.27 -9.75
C VAL A 8 -27.87 8.53 -10.53
N HIS A 9 -26.84 9.36 -10.81
CA HIS A 9 -27.06 10.57 -11.63
C HIS A 9 -27.48 10.18 -13.06
N PRO A 10 -28.44 10.89 -13.69
CA PRO A 10 -28.97 10.53 -15.01
C PRO A 10 -27.93 10.44 -16.15
N THR A 11 -26.77 11.10 -16.01
CA THR A 11 -25.68 11.03 -16.99
C THR A 11 -24.65 9.94 -16.67
N ALA A 12 -24.79 9.22 -15.58
CA ALA A 12 -23.92 8.08 -15.27
C ALA A 12 -24.29 6.87 -16.13
N VAL A 13 -23.29 6.10 -16.53
CA VAL A 13 -23.47 4.84 -17.28
C VAL A 13 -23.15 3.68 -16.36
N VAL A 14 -24.18 2.98 -15.89
CA VAL A 14 -24.03 1.85 -14.97
C VAL A 14 -24.52 0.58 -15.66
N SER A 15 -23.67 -0.44 -15.74
CA SER A 15 -24.07 -1.73 -16.29
C SER A 15 -25.18 -2.36 -15.45
N PRO A 16 -26.23 -2.92 -16.08
CA PRO A 16 -27.26 -3.67 -15.36
C PRO A 16 -26.76 -4.97 -14.72
N LYS A 17 -25.54 -5.41 -15.04
CA LYS A 17 -24.89 -6.58 -14.43
C LYS A 17 -24.06 -6.20 -13.19
N ALA A 18 -23.75 -4.91 -12.99
CA ALA A 18 -23.04 -4.45 -11.81
C ALA A 18 -23.85 -4.75 -10.54
N ARG A 19 -23.17 -5.13 -9.48
CA ARG A 19 -23.80 -5.35 -8.17
C ARG A 19 -23.57 -4.14 -7.29
N ILE A 20 -24.64 -3.44 -6.96
CA ILE A 20 -24.63 -2.19 -6.23
C ILE A 20 -25.25 -2.42 -4.85
N GLY A 21 -24.50 -2.10 -3.80
CA GLY A 21 -24.93 -2.18 -2.41
C GLY A 21 -25.96 -1.12 -2.02
N ALA A 22 -26.37 -1.11 -0.76
CA ALA A 22 -27.29 -0.12 -0.20
C ALA A 22 -26.59 1.25 -0.04
N ASP A 23 -27.36 2.33 -0.14
CA ASP A 23 -26.89 3.71 0.10
C ASP A 23 -25.68 4.15 -0.74
N VAL A 24 -25.55 3.56 -1.95
CA VAL A 24 -24.50 3.92 -2.92
C VAL A 24 -24.89 5.16 -3.68
N SER A 25 -23.95 6.08 -3.89
CA SER A 25 -24.10 7.28 -4.71
C SER A 25 -23.16 7.25 -5.92
N ILE A 26 -23.70 7.44 -7.13
CA ILE A 26 -22.95 7.46 -8.39
C ILE A 26 -23.17 8.80 -9.09
N GLY A 27 -22.16 9.66 -9.07
CA GLY A 27 -22.19 11.00 -9.60
C GLY A 27 -22.15 11.11 -11.13
N PRO A 28 -22.29 12.33 -11.66
CA PRO A 28 -22.44 12.58 -13.09
C PRO A 28 -21.24 12.09 -13.91
N TYR A 29 -21.54 11.55 -15.10
CA TYR A 29 -20.55 11.05 -16.07
C TYR A 29 -19.64 9.92 -15.55
N SER A 30 -20.00 9.29 -14.45
CA SER A 30 -19.30 8.10 -13.96
C SER A 30 -19.70 6.85 -14.75
N VAL A 31 -18.77 5.92 -14.92
CA VAL A 31 -18.97 4.68 -15.66
C VAL A 31 -18.68 3.47 -14.76
N VAL A 32 -19.62 2.53 -14.66
CA VAL A 32 -19.50 1.30 -13.88
C VAL A 32 -19.72 0.08 -14.78
N GLY A 33 -18.70 -0.75 -14.89
CA GLY A 33 -18.68 -1.93 -15.79
C GLY A 33 -19.44 -3.15 -15.28
N ASP A 34 -19.49 -4.21 -16.11
CA ASP A 34 -20.31 -5.41 -15.93
C ASP A 34 -19.97 -6.21 -14.65
N ASP A 35 -18.70 -6.43 -14.38
CA ASP A 35 -18.23 -7.31 -13.29
C ASP A 35 -17.87 -6.52 -12.00
N VAL A 36 -18.36 -5.28 -11.88
CA VAL A 36 -18.10 -4.41 -10.73
C VAL A 36 -19.04 -4.74 -9.58
N VAL A 37 -18.49 -4.72 -8.37
CA VAL A 37 -19.23 -4.83 -7.12
C VAL A 37 -18.92 -3.62 -6.25
N LEU A 38 -19.94 -2.83 -5.93
CA LEU A 38 -19.84 -1.71 -4.98
C LEU A 38 -20.51 -2.11 -3.66
N GLY A 39 -19.77 -2.04 -2.56
CA GLY A 39 -20.30 -2.26 -1.21
C GLY A 39 -21.22 -1.13 -0.76
N ASP A 40 -21.88 -1.32 0.38
CA ASP A 40 -22.80 -0.34 0.93
C ASP A 40 -22.14 1.01 1.19
N GLY A 41 -22.85 2.10 0.91
CA GLY A 41 -22.37 3.45 1.16
C GLY A 41 -21.14 3.88 0.33
N VAL A 42 -20.82 3.17 -0.75
CA VAL A 42 -19.78 3.62 -1.68
C VAL A 42 -20.22 4.89 -2.39
N GLU A 43 -19.33 5.87 -2.45
CA GLU A 43 -19.57 7.14 -3.14
C GLU A 43 -18.61 7.30 -4.33
N LEU A 44 -19.15 7.30 -5.54
CA LEU A 44 -18.43 7.69 -6.75
C LEU A 44 -18.79 9.14 -7.09
N LEU A 45 -17.83 10.07 -7.05
CA LEU A 45 -18.07 11.45 -7.46
C LEU A 45 -18.23 11.51 -8.99
N SER A 46 -18.07 12.67 -9.59
CA SER A 46 -18.21 12.82 -11.04
C SER A 46 -17.03 12.20 -11.82
N HIS A 47 -17.29 11.70 -13.04
CA HIS A 47 -16.24 11.24 -13.98
C HIS A 47 -15.34 10.11 -13.43
N VAL A 48 -15.85 9.26 -12.56
CA VAL A 48 -15.16 8.07 -12.06
C VAL A 48 -15.40 6.91 -13.01
N VAL A 49 -14.35 6.16 -13.34
CA VAL A 49 -14.50 4.94 -14.13
C VAL A 49 -14.08 3.73 -13.29
N VAL A 50 -15.00 2.79 -13.12
CA VAL A 50 -14.76 1.50 -12.48
C VAL A 50 -15.04 0.39 -13.48
N ALA A 51 -14.01 -0.40 -13.79
CA ALA A 51 -14.06 -1.42 -14.84
C ALA A 51 -13.54 -2.78 -14.35
N GLY A 52 -13.64 -3.79 -15.21
CA GLY A 52 -13.13 -5.14 -14.94
C GLY A 52 -13.77 -5.81 -13.73
N ARG A 53 -13.15 -6.87 -13.25
CA ARG A 53 -13.60 -7.61 -12.05
C ARG A 53 -13.15 -6.88 -10.78
N THR A 54 -13.78 -5.75 -10.50
CA THR A 54 -13.42 -4.86 -9.40
C THR A 54 -14.44 -4.93 -8.28
N GLN A 55 -13.96 -5.18 -7.06
CA GLN A 55 -14.75 -5.11 -5.84
C GLN A 55 -14.28 -3.93 -4.99
N ILE A 56 -15.21 -3.07 -4.56
CA ILE A 56 -14.94 -1.90 -3.71
C ILE A 56 -15.73 -2.08 -2.41
N GLY A 57 -15.01 -2.04 -1.29
CA GLY A 57 -15.57 -2.21 0.06
C GLY A 57 -16.41 -1.04 0.52
N GLN A 58 -17.22 -1.32 1.53
CA GLN A 58 -18.18 -0.40 2.13
C GLN A 58 -17.60 0.97 2.49
N GLY A 59 -18.36 2.04 2.25
CA GLY A 59 -18.02 3.40 2.66
C GLY A 59 -16.78 3.99 1.98
N THR A 60 -16.28 3.36 0.93
CA THR A 60 -15.16 3.88 0.13
C THR A 60 -15.63 5.02 -0.76
N ARG A 61 -14.84 6.09 -0.82
CA ARG A 61 -15.13 7.31 -1.57
C ARG A 61 -14.13 7.53 -2.68
N ILE A 62 -14.60 7.73 -3.92
CA ILE A 62 -13.76 7.88 -5.11
C ILE A 62 -14.02 9.22 -5.78
N PHE A 63 -12.94 9.96 -5.99
CA PHE A 63 -12.92 11.33 -6.49
C PHE A 63 -12.80 11.38 -8.02
N PRO A 64 -13.08 12.56 -8.63
CA PRO A 64 -13.18 12.68 -10.06
C PRO A 64 -11.92 12.23 -10.85
N PHE A 65 -12.17 11.65 -12.01
CA PHE A 65 -11.15 11.17 -12.95
C PHE A 65 -10.31 9.99 -12.47
N ALA A 66 -10.68 9.34 -11.37
CA ALA A 66 -10.06 8.08 -10.99
C ALA A 66 -10.42 6.97 -11.99
N SER A 67 -9.43 6.14 -12.35
CA SER A 67 -9.55 5.02 -13.29
C SER A 67 -9.20 3.71 -12.57
N ILE A 68 -10.22 2.95 -12.23
CA ILE A 68 -10.14 1.82 -11.32
C ILE A 68 -10.46 0.53 -12.06
N GLY A 69 -9.54 -0.44 -12.04
CA GLY A 69 -9.75 -1.77 -12.57
C GLY A 69 -9.59 -1.92 -14.09
N HIS A 70 -9.05 -0.91 -14.79
CA HIS A 70 -8.63 -1.06 -16.18
C HIS A 70 -7.41 -1.97 -16.32
N GLN A 71 -7.25 -2.56 -17.51
CA GLN A 71 -6.16 -3.49 -17.80
C GLN A 71 -4.80 -2.98 -17.34
N PRO A 72 -3.92 -3.87 -16.86
CA PRO A 72 -2.56 -3.52 -16.46
C PRO A 72 -1.74 -2.91 -17.60
N GLN A 73 -0.81 -2.04 -17.24
CA GLN A 73 0.20 -1.52 -18.15
C GLN A 73 1.37 -2.51 -18.25
N ASP A 74 1.05 -3.77 -18.53
CA ASP A 74 1.99 -4.87 -18.69
C ASP A 74 1.83 -5.48 -20.10
N LEU A 75 2.92 -5.52 -20.86
CA LEU A 75 2.94 -6.07 -22.22
C LEU A 75 2.62 -7.56 -22.28
N LYS A 76 2.70 -8.27 -21.16
CA LYS A 76 2.37 -9.71 -21.05
C LYS A 76 0.91 -9.97 -20.75
N TYR A 77 0.12 -8.92 -20.48
CA TYR A 77 -1.29 -9.08 -20.16
C TYR A 77 -2.08 -9.46 -21.42
N GLU A 78 -2.79 -10.59 -21.37
CA GLU A 78 -3.54 -11.17 -22.49
C GLU A 78 -5.08 -11.11 -22.30
N GLY A 79 -5.56 -10.32 -21.32
CA GLY A 79 -6.99 -10.23 -21.02
C GLY A 79 -7.49 -11.31 -20.06
N GLU A 80 -6.60 -11.91 -19.29
CA GLU A 80 -6.96 -12.89 -18.26
C GLU A 80 -7.94 -12.35 -17.23
N PRO A 81 -8.79 -13.21 -16.63
CA PRO A 81 -9.87 -12.80 -15.74
C PRO A 81 -9.37 -12.44 -14.33
N SER A 82 -8.36 -11.61 -14.28
CA SER A 82 -7.80 -11.10 -13.02
C SER A 82 -8.74 -10.11 -12.34
N ARG A 83 -8.49 -9.84 -11.07
CA ARG A 83 -9.37 -9.01 -10.23
C ARG A 83 -8.63 -7.94 -9.46
N LEU A 84 -9.40 -6.92 -9.08
CA LEU A 84 -9.01 -5.87 -8.15
C LEU A 84 -9.95 -5.90 -6.95
N VAL A 85 -9.37 -5.90 -5.74
CA VAL A 85 -10.13 -5.81 -4.48
C VAL A 85 -9.65 -4.59 -3.71
N ILE A 86 -10.57 -3.69 -3.40
CA ILE A 86 -10.34 -2.51 -2.57
C ILE A 86 -11.17 -2.69 -1.28
N GLY A 87 -10.54 -2.48 -0.15
CA GLY A 87 -11.15 -2.59 1.16
C GLY A 87 -12.15 -1.50 1.47
N GLU A 88 -12.54 -1.45 2.72
CA GLU A 88 -13.57 -0.53 3.23
C GLU A 88 -13.00 0.84 3.62
N ARG A 89 -13.87 1.87 3.58
CA ARG A 89 -13.56 3.23 4.06
C ARG A 89 -12.29 3.85 3.49
N CYS A 90 -11.93 3.44 2.26
CA CYS A 90 -10.83 4.05 1.54
C CYS A 90 -11.23 5.41 0.95
N VAL A 91 -10.25 6.29 0.82
CA VAL A 91 -10.40 7.56 0.11
C VAL A 91 -9.46 7.56 -1.08
N ILE A 92 -10.04 7.54 -2.29
CA ILE A 92 -9.29 7.48 -3.56
C ILE A 92 -9.48 8.81 -4.27
N ARG A 93 -8.42 9.61 -4.32
CA ARG A 93 -8.45 10.97 -4.83
C ARG A 93 -8.38 11.04 -6.35
N GLU A 94 -8.37 12.27 -6.85
CA GLU A 94 -8.45 12.61 -8.27
C GLU A 94 -7.32 11.98 -9.09
N ASN A 95 -7.64 11.49 -10.27
CA ASN A 95 -6.69 10.91 -11.23
C ASN A 95 -5.90 9.69 -10.69
N VAL A 96 -6.34 9.06 -9.63
CA VAL A 96 -5.73 7.82 -9.16
C VAL A 96 -6.00 6.70 -10.16
N THR A 97 -4.98 5.87 -10.43
CA THR A 97 -5.14 4.69 -11.28
C THR A 97 -4.78 3.42 -10.51
N ILE A 98 -5.61 2.38 -10.64
CA ILE A 98 -5.37 1.09 -9.97
C ILE A 98 -5.66 -0.02 -10.97
N ASN A 99 -4.68 -0.89 -11.21
CA ASN A 99 -4.83 -2.02 -12.12
C ASN A 99 -5.14 -3.33 -11.40
N PRO A 100 -5.88 -4.28 -12.02
CA PRO A 100 -6.07 -5.63 -11.50
C PRO A 100 -4.77 -6.44 -11.57
N GLY A 101 -4.79 -7.67 -11.04
CA GLY A 101 -3.67 -8.58 -11.12
C GLY A 101 -3.40 -9.11 -12.53
N THR A 102 -2.35 -9.95 -12.64
CA THR A 102 -1.96 -10.66 -13.86
C THR A 102 -1.76 -12.14 -13.58
N ARG A 103 -1.70 -12.96 -14.63
CA ARG A 103 -1.41 -14.41 -14.51
C ARG A 103 -0.10 -14.67 -13.76
N GLY A 104 0.91 -13.83 -14.00
CA GLY A 104 2.24 -13.96 -13.38
C GLY A 104 2.30 -13.59 -11.90
N GLY A 105 1.28 -12.89 -11.35
CA GLY A 105 1.28 -12.36 -9.99
C GLY A 105 0.18 -12.89 -9.06
N GLY A 106 -0.56 -13.91 -9.49
CA GLY A 106 -1.62 -14.51 -8.67
C GLY A 106 -3.01 -13.95 -8.95
N MET A 107 -3.20 -13.24 -10.05
CA MET A 107 -4.51 -12.82 -10.57
C MET A 107 -5.23 -11.76 -9.71
N GLU A 108 -4.57 -11.15 -8.75
CA GLU A 108 -5.22 -10.20 -7.85
C GLU A 108 -4.31 -9.04 -7.45
N THR A 109 -4.81 -7.81 -7.59
CA THR A 109 -4.32 -6.64 -6.87
C THR A 109 -5.25 -6.37 -5.69
N ARG A 110 -4.68 -6.10 -4.50
CA ARG A 110 -5.45 -5.86 -3.29
C ARG A 110 -5.00 -4.60 -2.58
N ILE A 111 -5.98 -3.81 -2.13
CA ILE A 111 -5.80 -2.67 -1.22
C ILE A 111 -6.64 -2.95 0.02
N GLY A 112 -6.04 -2.79 1.20
CA GLY A 112 -6.71 -2.97 2.48
C GLY A 112 -7.64 -1.83 2.84
N ASP A 113 -8.07 -1.83 4.10
CA ASP A 113 -9.06 -0.88 4.63
C ASP A 113 -8.44 0.45 5.05
N ASN A 114 -9.27 1.50 5.09
CA ASN A 114 -8.92 2.83 5.60
C ASN A 114 -7.70 3.47 4.91
N CYS A 115 -7.45 3.13 3.65
CA CYS A 115 -6.35 3.68 2.89
C CYS A 115 -6.69 5.06 2.29
N LEU A 116 -5.68 5.93 2.23
CA LEU A 116 -5.77 7.21 1.53
C LEU A 116 -4.80 7.21 0.34
N LEU A 117 -5.36 7.20 -0.86
CA LEU A 117 -4.62 7.35 -2.11
C LEU A 117 -4.83 8.78 -2.62
N MET A 118 -3.80 9.63 -2.45
CA MET A 118 -3.89 11.03 -2.85
C MET A 118 -3.76 11.18 -4.37
N ALA A 119 -4.06 12.36 -4.86
CA ALA A 119 -4.20 12.65 -6.28
C ALA A 119 -3.01 12.17 -7.12
N SER A 120 -3.34 11.58 -8.26
CA SER A 120 -2.38 11.05 -9.24
C SER A 120 -1.45 9.96 -8.73
N SER A 121 -1.79 9.27 -7.63
CA SER A 121 -1.06 8.06 -7.24
C SER A 121 -1.46 6.88 -8.14
N HIS A 122 -0.55 5.91 -8.27
CA HIS A 122 -0.73 4.73 -9.10
C HIS A 122 -0.42 3.45 -8.33
N VAL A 123 -1.31 2.46 -8.44
CA VAL A 123 -1.07 1.10 -7.96
C VAL A 123 -1.12 0.14 -9.15
N ALA A 124 0.03 -0.41 -9.51
CA ALA A 124 0.15 -1.37 -10.60
C ALA A 124 -0.41 -2.75 -10.21
N HIS A 125 -0.36 -3.67 -11.17
CA HIS A 125 -0.86 -5.03 -11.06
C HIS A 125 -0.16 -5.83 -9.94
N ASP A 126 -0.90 -6.77 -9.36
CA ASP A 126 -0.41 -7.73 -8.37
C ASP A 126 0.17 -7.11 -7.08
N CYS A 127 -0.04 -5.81 -6.86
CA CYS A 127 0.33 -5.17 -5.61
C CYS A 127 -0.56 -5.65 -4.46
N LYS A 128 0.05 -5.81 -3.29
CA LYS A 128 -0.64 -6.09 -2.02
C LYS A 128 -0.40 -4.93 -1.07
N VAL A 129 -1.41 -4.12 -0.86
CA VAL A 129 -1.36 -2.94 0.02
C VAL A 129 -2.17 -3.25 1.27
N GLY A 130 -1.55 -3.10 2.43
CA GLY A 130 -2.17 -3.32 3.73
C GLY A 130 -3.18 -2.24 4.12
N ASN A 131 -3.57 -2.26 5.39
CA ASN A 131 -4.56 -1.33 5.95
C ASN A 131 -3.92 -0.01 6.39
N ASN A 132 -4.71 1.07 6.40
CA ASN A 132 -4.29 2.40 6.89
C ASN A 132 -3.05 2.96 6.17
N VAL A 133 -2.86 2.58 4.91
CA VAL A 133 -1.75 3.07 4.08
C VAL A 133 -2.07 4.44 3.51
N VAL A 134 -1.07 5.31 3.49
CA VAL A 134 -1.17 6.63 2.86
C VAL A 134 -0.19 6.74 1.71
N LEU A 135 -0.71 6.86 0.49
CA LEU A 135 0.05 7.23 -0.69
C LEU A 135 -0.17 8.72 -0.95
N ALA A 136 0.86 9.55 -0.73
CA ALA A 136 0.76 10.97 -1.07
C ALA A 136 0.72 11.19 -2.60
N ASN A 137 0.54 12.43 -3.02
CA ASN A 137 0.43 12.78 -4.43
C ASN A 137 1.59 12.23 -5.28
N TYR A 138 1.25 11.68 -6.43
CA TYR A 138 2.20 11.14 -7.42
C TYR A 138 3.06 9.96 -6.92
N VAL A 139 2.62 9.23 -5.91
CA VAL A 139 3.28 7.97 -5.51
C VAL A 139 2.93 6.88 -6.52
N GLY A 140 3.95 6.18 -7.04
CA GLY A 140 3.78 5.03 -7.92
C GLY A 140 4.27 3.73 -7.28
N LEU A 141 3.40 2.74 -7.19
CA LEU A 141 3.76 1.37 -6.82
C LEU A 141 3.83 0.52 -8.09
N ALA A 142 5.02 0.05 -8.43
CA ALA A 142 5.19 -0.88 -9.56
C ALA A 142 4.70 -2.30 -9.18
N GLY A 143 4.48 -3.14 -10.18
CA GLY A 143 3.88 -4.45 -10.02
C GLY A 143 4.51 -5.34 -8.95
N HIS A 144 3.70 -6.18 -8.33
CA HIS A 144 4.09 -7.14 -7.29
C HIS A 144 4.63 -6.52 -6.00
N SER A 145 4.52 -5.20 -5.81
CA SER A 145 4.95 -4.55 -4.56
C SER A 145 4.07 -4.98 -3.38
N VAL A 146 4.69 -5.20 -2.23
CA VAL A 146 3.99 -5.58 -0.98
C VAL A 146 4.20 -4.49 0.05
N ILE A 147 3.12 -3.82 0.45
CA ILE A 147 3.13 -2.70 1.39
C ILE A 147 2.39 -3.13 2.65
N GLY A 148 3.08 -3.10 3.78
CA GLY A 148 2.50 -3.45 5.08
C GLY A 148 1.51 -2.40 5.60
N ASP A 149 0.87 -2.72 6.72
CA ASP A 149 -0.09 -1.81 7.37
C ASP A 149 0.58 -0.52 7.86
N PHE A 150 -0.18 0.57 7.85
CA PHE A 150 0.24 1.88 8.39
C PHE A 150 1.49 2.48 7.72
N VAL A 151 1.87 2.01 6.54
CA VAL A 151 2.94 2.64 5.76
C VAL A 151 2.47 4.00 5.24
N ALA A 152 3.35 5.00 5.31
CA ALA A 152 3.07 6.31 4.77
C ALA A 152 4.19 6.75 3.82
N PHE A 153 3.77 7.26 2.67
CA PHE A 153 4.66 7.80 1.65
C PHE A 153 4.55 9.32 1.58
N GLY A 154 5.68 9.99 1.50
CA GLY A 154 5.76 11.36 1.02
C GLY A 154 5.50 11.46 -0.48
N GLY A 155 5.20 12.65 -0.97
CA GLY A 155 4.86 12.83 -2.39
C GLY A 155 5.99 12.50 -3.35
N MET A 156 5.62 12.12 -4.59
CA MET A 156 6.55 11.83 -5.69
C MET A 156 7.52 10.67 -5.41
N CYS A 157 7.09 9.67 -4.65
CA CYS A 157 7.87 8.45 -4.45
C CYS A 157 7.55 7.41 -5.53
N ALA A 158 8.53 6.57 -5.86
CA ALA A 158 8.33 5.41 -6.71
C ALA A 158 8.90 4.15 -6.05
N VAL A 159 8.16 3.05 -6.13
CA VAL A 159 8.55 1.74 -5.60
C VAL A 159 8.78 0.80 -6.76
N HIS A 160 9.95 0.16 -6.81
CA HIS A 160 10.29 -0.81 -7.84
C HIS A 160 9.49 -2.12 -7.66
N GLN A 161 9.29 -2.86 -8.79
CA GLN A 161 8.59 -4.17 -8.74
C GLN A 161 9.20 -5.09 -7.68
N PHE A 162 8.34 -5.91 -7.05
CA PHE A 162 8.69 -6.93 -6.07
C PHE A 162 9.27 -6.41 -4.75
N VAL A 163 9.34 -5.10 -4.56
CA VAL A 163 9.80 -4.53 -3.28
C VAL A 163 8.75 -4.75 -2.20
N ARG A 164 9.23 -5.12 -1.00
CA ARG A 164 8.43 -5.22 0.22
C ARG A 164 8.74 -4.01 1.12
N ILE A 165 7.69 -3.39 1.64
CA ILE A 165 7.81 -2.31 2.64
C ILE A 165 7.06 -2.77 3.89
N GLY A 166 7.79 -2.96 4.98
CA GLY A 166 7.24 -3.45 6.23
C GLY A 166 6.31 -2.46 6.92
N SER A 167 5.42 -2.97 7.76
CA SER A 167 4.40 -2.17 8.45
C SER A 167 5.00 -1.00 9.24
N HIS A 168 4.24 0.10 9.32
CA HIS A 168 4.63 1.32 10.01
C HIS A 168 5.87 2.05 9.45
N ALA A 169 6.42 1.62 8.31
CA ALA A 169 7.51 2.33 7.66
C ALA A 169 7.06 3.70 7.14
N PHE A 170 8.02 4.60 6.98
CA PHE A 170 7.82 5.91 6.37
C PHE A 170 8.80 6.10 5.20
N ILE A 171 8.27 6.49 4.06
CA ILE A 171 9.05 6.80 2.87
C ILE A 171 9.07 8.31 2.68
N GLY A 172 10.25 8.92 2.77
CA GLY A 172 10.39 10.36 2.58
C GLY A 172 10.06 10.78 1.15
N ALA A 173 9.60 12.04 0.98
CA ALA A 173 9.22 12.54 -0.34
C ALA A 173 10.37 12.44 -1.36
N GLN A 174 10.01 12.29 -2.65
CA GLN A 174 10.95 12.17 -3.78
C GLN A 174 11.94 11.01 -3.66
N SER A 175 11.52 9.91 -3.01
CA SER A 175 12.36 8.72 -2.85
C SER A 175 12.06 7.66 -3.90
N MET A 176 13.14 7.03 -4.42
CA MET A 176 13.10 5.85 -5.28
C MET A 176 13.46 4.62 -4.45
N ILE A 177 12.51 3.70 -4.28
CA ILE A 177 12.68 2.49 -3.45
C ILE A 177 12.92 1.30 -4.37
N ASP A 178 14.14 0.80 -4.39
CA ASP A 178 14.59 -0.36 -5.19
C ASP A 178 14.98 -1.57 -4.34
N ALA A 179 14.84 -1.46 -3.01
CA ALA A 179 15.21 -2.46 -2.01
C ALA A 179 14.15 -2.54 -0.90
N ASP A 180 14.06 -3.69 -0.21
CA ASP A 180 13.09 -3.94 0.85
C ASP A 180 13.31 -3.05 2.06
N VAL A 181 12.27 -2.40 2.53
CA VAL A 181 12.32 -1.52 3.70
C VAL A 181 11.74 -2.24 4.91
N ILE A 182 12.53 -2.35 5.98
CA ILE A 182 12.12 -3.03 7.21
C ILE A 182 10.87 -2.39 7.84
N PRO A 183 10.09 -3.18 8.62
CA PRO A 183 9.05 -2.62 9.48
C PRO A 183 9.60 -1.50 10.36
N TYR A 184 8.79 -0.46 10.57
CA TYR A 184 9.15 0.71 11.39
C TYR A 184 10.30 1.56 10.83
N GLY A 185 10.86 1.20 9.66
CA GLY A 185 11.97 1.90 9.05
C GLY A 185 11.57 3.25 8.44
N MET A 186 12.55 4.13 8.28
CA MET A 186 12.43 5.34 7.48
C MET A 186 13.43 5.27 6.34
N ALA A 187 12.94 5.35 5.09
CA ALA A 187 13.78 5.32 3.90
C ALA A 187 13.67 6.62 3.11
N VAL A 188 14.81 7.15 2.64
CA VAL A 188 14.86 8.43 1.93
C VAL A 188 15.90 8.44 0.80
N GLY A 189 15.63 9.20 -0.24
CA GLY A 189 16.56 9.53 -1.33
C GLY A 189 16.27 8.81 -2.65
N ASN A 190 16.97 9.25 -3.70
CA ASN A 190 16.78 8.76 -5.06
C ASN A 190 17.61 7.48 -5.33
N ARG A 191 17.70 6.59 -4.64
CA ARG A 191 18.19 5.23 -4.36
C ARG A 191 18.16 5.12 -2.87
N ALA A 192 16.97 4.92 -2.36
CA ALA A 192 16.68 5.11 -0.96
C ALA A 192 17.58 4.29 -0.05
N ARG A 193 17.93 4.90 1.07
CA ARG A 193 18.67 4.26 2.16
C ARG A 193 17.88 4.43 3.45
N LEU A 194 18.07 3.52 4.39
CA LEU A 194 17.52 3.68 5.71
C LEU A 194 18.15 4.92 6.39
N ALA A 195 17.29 5.84 6.79
CA ALA A 195 17.64 7.01 7.60
C ALA A 195 17.34 6.78 9.08
N GLY A 196 17.11 5.53 9.50
CA GLY A 196 16.77 5.14 10.85
C GLY A 196 15.36 4.55 10.95
N LEU A 197 14.72 4.73 12.11
CA LEU A 197 13.36 4.29 12.40
C LEU A 197 12.36 5.44 12.31
N ASN A 198 11.12 5.15 11.94
CA ASN A 198 9.99 6.07 11.92
C ASN A 198 9.51 6.41 13.35
N LEU A 199 10.36 7.02 14.15
CA LEU A 199 10.06 7.33 15.55
C LEU A 199 8.87 8.27 15.71
N VAL A 200 8.66 9.18 14.75
CA VAL A 200 7.51 10.10 14.75
C VAL A 200 6.21 9.34 14.59
N GLY A 201 6.17 8.41 13.63
CA GLY A 201 5.01 7.56 13.39
C GLY A 201 4.69 6.66 14.58
N LEU A 202 5.70 6.03 15.18
CA LEU A 202 5.54 5.20 16.36
C LEU A 202 4.96 5.99 17.56
N LYS A 203 5.51 7.17 17.85
CA LYS A 203 5.01 8.03 18.94
C LYS A 203 3.57 8.50 18.67
N ARG A 204 3.23 8.93 17.46
CA ARG A 204 1.87 9.36 17.08
C ARG A 204 0.85 8.24 17.27
N ARG A 205 1.24 6.99 17.00
CA ARG A 205 0.40 5.79 17.20
C ARG A 205 0.46 5.24 18.62
N LYS A 206 1.09 5.97 19.54
CA LYS A 206 1.14 5.64 20.98
C LYS A 206 1.81 4.28 21.30
N PHE A 207 2.79 3.88 20.51
CA PHE A 207 3.63 2.74 20.87
C PHE A 207 4.33 3.00 22.20
N ASP A 208 4.49 1.93 22.99
CA ASP A 208 5.15 2.03 24.28
C ASP A 208 6.59 2.56 24.16
N ARG A 209 6.99 3.42 25.08
CA ARG A 209 8.30 4.08 25.06
C ARG A 209 9.46 3.09 25.20
N ASP A 210 9.28 2.08 26.06
CA ASP A 210 10.32 1.09 26.33
C ASP A 210 10.41 0.11 25.14
N ALA A 211 9.30 -0.25 24.51
CA ALA A 211 9.31 -1.03 23.28
C ALA A 211 10.03 -0.30 22.14
N ILE A 212 9.79 1.02 21.98
CA ILE A 212 10.54 1.85 21.00
C ILE A 212 12.04 1.87 21.35
N HIS A 213 12.40 1.96 22.61
CA HIS A 213 13.81 1.94 23.03
C HIS A 213 14.49 0.61 22.70
N ARG A 214 13.84 -0.52 22.99
CA ARG A 214 14.34 -1.86 22.64
C ARG A 214 14.47 -2.04 21.13
N LEU A 215 13.47 -1.57 20.35
CA LEU A 215 13.53 -1.58 18.88
C LEU A 215 14.75 -0.78 18.36
N ARG A 216 15.03 0.40 18.92
CA ARG A 216 16.21 1.21 18.56
C ARG A 216 17.51 0.48 18.87
N THR A 217 17.58 -0.22 19.99
CA THR A 217 18.76 -1.02 20.36
C THR A 217 18.98 -2.16 19.40
N ALA A 218 17.92 -2.91 19.07
CA ALA A 218 17.95 -3.98 18.07
C ALA A 218 18.33 -3.44 16.67
N TYR A 219 17.79 -2.30 16.25
CA TYR A 219 18.16 -1.66 14.98
C TYR A 219 19.65 -1.38 14.89
N ARG A 220 20.26 -0.78 15.93
CA ARG A 220 21.71 -0.52 15.97
C ARG A 220 22.54 -1.81 15.91
N MET A 221 22.08 -2.87 16.59
CA MET A 221 22.72 -4.18 16.55
C MET A 221 22.64 -4.81 15.16
N ILE A 222 21.47 -4.87 14.55
CA ILE A 222 21.25 -5.47 13.21
C ILE A 222 22.08 -4.74 12.14
N PHE A 223 22.19 -3.43 12.21
CA PHE A 223 22.89 -2.61 11.22
C PHE A 223 24.28 -2.13 11.66
N SER A 224 24.89 -2.78 12.66
CA SER A 224 26.28 -2.56 13.02
C SER A 224 27.24 -3.05 11.92
N SER A 225 28.54 -2.78 12.07
CA SER A 225 29.57 -3.20 11.12
C SER A 225 30.22 -4.56 11.44
N GLU A 226 29.93 -5.15 12.59
CA GLU A 226 30.55 -6.39 13.06
C GLU A 226 29.82 -7.62 12.55
N GLY A 227 30.55 -8.62 12.06
CA GLY A 227 30.01 -9.89 11.56
C GLY A 227 29.11 -9.74 10.33
N THR A 228 28.36 -10.79 10.02
CA THR A 228 27.40 -10.83 8.90
C THR A 228 26.01 -10.32 9.33
N LEU A 229 25.23 -9.81 8.40
CA LEU A 229 23.84 -9.41 8.68
C LEU A 229 23.02 -10.58 9.28
N ARG A 230 23.25 -11.79 8.82
CA ARG A 230 22.56 -12.99 9.29
C ARG A 230 22.86 -13.24 10.77
N GLU A 231 24.11 -13.23 11.18
CA GLU A 231 24.51 -13.40 12.57
C GLU A 231 23.87 -12.33 13.46
N ARG A 232 23.94 -11.06 13.06
CA ARG A 232 23.34 -9.96 13.83
C ARG A 232 21.82 -10.07 13.96
N VAL A 233 21.13 -10.57 12.93
CA VAL A 233 19.67 -10.82 12.98
C VAL A 233 19.37 -11.99 13.92
N GLU A 234 20.14 -13.07 13.89
CA GLU A 234 20.02 -14.21 14.82
C GLU A 234 20.27 -13.78 16.28
N ASP A 235 21.29 -12.97 16.52
CA ASP A 235 21.59 -12.41 17.85
C ASP A 235 20.47 -11.51 18.36
N ALA A 236 19.94 -10.63 17.50
CA ALA A 236 18.81 -9.78 17.84
C ALA A 236 17.55 -10.61 18.13
N ALA A 237 17.29 -11.66 17.34
CA ALA A 237 16.18 -12.58 17.59
C ALA A 237 16.24 -13.23 18.96
N ASN A 238 17.44 -13.67 19.38
CA ASN A 238 17.67 -14.33 20.67
C ASN A 238 17.60 -13.34 21.84
N MET A 239 18.26 -12.18 21.72
CA MET A 239 18.32 -11.16 22.76
C MET A 239 16.95 -10.55 23.05
N PHE A 240 16.15 -10.33 22.00
CA PHE A 240 14.85 -9.67 22.06
C PHE A 240 13.68 -10.61 21.76
N ARG A 241 13.77 -11.91 22.16
CA ARG A 241 12.79 -12.94 21.84
C ARG A 241 11.34 -12.62 22.23
N ASN A 242 11.15 -11.82 23.27
CA ASN A 242 9.85 -11.44 23.82
C ASN A 242 9.41 -10.04 23.39
N GLU A 243 10.08 -9.43 22.40
CA GLU A 243 9.82 -8.06 21.94
C GLU A 243 9.16 -8.06 20.56
N PRO A 244 7.83 -7.93 20.47
CA PRO A 244 7.09 -8.08 19.21
C PRO A 244 7.63 -7.19 18.07
N LEU A 245 7.94 -5.92 18.35
CA LEU A 245 8.45 -4.99 17.32
C LEU A 245 9.80 -5.43 16.75
N VAL A 246 10.64 -6.05 17.56
CA VAL A 246 11.93 -6.59 17.10
C VAL A 246 11.72 -7.86 16.31
N GLN A 247 10.83 -8.75 16.77
CA GLN A 247 10.52 -9.98 16.06
C GLN A 247 9.86 -9.72 14.68
N ASP A 248 9.09 -8.65 14.53
CA ASP A 248 8.58 -8.22 13.22
C ASP A 248 9.73 -7.89 12.25
N VAL A 249 10.74 -7.14 12.71
CA VAL A 249 11.93 -6.81 11.89
C VAL A 249 12.73 -8.07 11.57
N VAL A 250 12.99 -8.92 12.56
CA VAL A 250 13.70 -10.19 12.39
C VAL A 250 13.00 -11.06 11.34
N SER A 251 11.70 -11.29 11.49
CA SER A 251 10.90 -12.10 10.59
C SER A 251 10.88 -11.55 9.18
N PHE A 252 10.78 -10.22 9.04
CA PHE A 252 10.81 -9.55 7.75
C PHE A 252 12.14 -9.75 7.02
N VAL A 253 13.27 -9.60 7.74
CA VAL A 253 14.61 -9.76 7.15
C VAL A 253 14.92 -11.23 6.84
N ALA A 254 14.46 -12.16 7.67
CA ALA A 254 14.65 -13.60 7.45
C ALA A 254 13.81 -14.19 6.32
N ALA A 255 12.70 -13.54 5.96
CA ALA A 255 11.82 -13.99 4.88
C ALA A 255 12.50 -13.84 3.51
N ALA A 256 12.30 -14.83 2.64
CA ALA A 256 12.80 -14.78 1.26
C ALA A 256 12.25 -13.55 0.51
N SER A 257 13.08 -12.95 -0.30
CA SER A 257 12.74 -11.79 -1.13
C SER A 257 13.49 -11.79 -2.45
N ASP A 258 12.82 -11.27 -3.48
CA ASP A 258 13.41 -11.01 -4.80
C ASP A 258 14.26 -9.72 -4.81
N ARG A 259 14.24 -8.95 -3.73
CA ARG A 259 14.94 -7.67 -3.62
C ARG A 259 15.96 -7.67 -2.48
N PRO A 260 17.07 -6.93 -2.62
CA PRO A 260 17.99 -6.72 -1.51
C PRO A 260 17.32 -5.93 -0.39
N LEU A 261 17.89 -6.01 0.81
CA LEU A 261 17.46 -5.17 1.93
C LEU A 261 17.98 -3.73 1.76
N CYS A 262 17.13 -2.75 2.02
CA CYS A 262 17.52 -1.36 2.14
C CYS A 262 18.40 -1.19 3.39
N LEU A 263 19.63 -0.72 3.19
CA LEU A 263 20.63 -0.58 4.25
C LEU A 263 20.83 0.91 4.60
N PRO A 264 21.32 1.23 5.81
CA PRO A 264 21.79 2.56 6.15
C PRO A 264 22.92 3.03 5.22
N ARG A 265 23.16 4.33 5.12
CA ARG A 265 24.36 4.86 4.49
C ARG A 265 25.56 4.44 5.34
N ASN A 266 26.61 3.90 4.72
CA ASN A 266 27.86 3.63 5.40
C ASN A 266 28.41 4.97 5.96
N GLY A 267 28.59 5.07 7.27
CA GLY A 267 29.15 6.24 7.95
C GLY A 267 28.15 7.22 8.57
N ALA A 268 26.85 6.98 8.56
CA ALA A 268 25.90 7.76 9.34
C ALA A 268 25.80 7.23 10.78
N SER A 269 26.70 7.70 11.66
CA SER A 269 26.37 7.79 13.08
C SER A 269 25.21 8.76 13.24
N GLU A 270 24.13 8.34 13.90
CA GLU A 270 23.00 9.19 14.24
C GLU A 270 23.48 10.44 15.03
N GLU A 271 23.28 11.66 14.47
CA GLU A 271 23.18 12.88 15.24
C GLU A 271 21.77 13.02 15.84
#